data_1224a1d92fa59740e06e2f91158696ec
#
_entry.id   1224a1d92fa59740e06e2f91158696ec
#
_cell.length_a   1.000
_cell.length_b   1.000
_cell.length_c   1.000
_cell.angle_alpha   90.00
_cell.angle_beta   90.00
_cell.angle_gamma   90.00
#
_symmetry.space_group_name_H-M   'P 1'
#
loop_
_entity.id
_entity.type
_entity.pdbx_description
1 polymer ?
#
loop_
_entity_poly.entity_id
_entity_poly.type
_entity_poly.pdbx_seq_one_letter_code
_entity_poly.pdbx_strand_id
1 'polypeptide(L)'
;MAENVGKRLEQKESKQKKAKKPSRLTKGQKWLLAVAIVLAVVLVAVVALDGLFVKPELPGKGNGSNADGTQAGDGIDYGDGVQPRVSGERKSKDYYTVLILGRDTGGGGNTDTMLLASYDVTNQKANVMSIPRDTMVNVNWDVKKINSVYNMNGGGEKGIKALYKEISQLVGFEPDYQVILEWEAVGKIVDAIGGVDFDVPYPMDYHDPAQNLVIEQAPGLRHLSGDDAMQVIR
;
A
#
# COMPACT_ATOMS: atom_id res chain seq x y z
N MET A 1 88.71 5.27 -18.17
CA MET A 1 88.02 5.62 -16.91
C MET A 1 86.49 5.79 -17.06
N ALA A 2 85.95 5.94 -18.24
CA ALA A 2 84.52 6.18 -18.47
C ALA A 2 83.62 4.91 -18.42
N GLU A 3 84.20 3.74 -18.73
CA GLU A 3 83.44 2.47 -18.84
C GLU A 3 82.99 1.88 -17.48
N ASN A 4 83.69 2.25 -16.41
CA ASN A 4 83.41 1.72 -15.07
C ASN A 4 82.31 2.53 -14.33
N VAL A 5 81.98 3.72 -14.79
CA VAL A 5 80.89 4.55 -14.18
C VAL A 5 79.53 4.14 -14.69
N GLY A 6 79.44 3.71 -15.99
CA GLY A 6 78.17 3.25 -16.60
C GLY A 6 77.67 1.97 -15.93
N LYS A 7 78.56 1.01 -15.67
CA LYS A 7 78.18 -0.29 -15.03
C LYS A 7 77.74 -0.12 -13.57
N ARG A 8 78.15 0.94 -12.87
CA ARG A 8 77.70 1.24 -11.49
C ARG A 8 76.33 1.92 -11.45
N LEU A 9 75.96 2.65 -12.48
CA LEU A 9 74.66 3.29 -12.57
C LEU A 9 73.59 2.26 -12.95
N GLU A 10 73.85 1.38 -13.90
CA GLU A 10 72.95 0.28 -14.25
C GLU A 10 72.71 -0.71 -13.10
N GLN A 11 73.70 -0.99 -12.25
CA GLN A 11 73.53 -1.83 -11.07
C GLN A 11 72.72 -1.15 -9.95
N LYS A 12 72.68 0.21 -9.90
CA LYS A 12 71.81 0.93 -8.94
C LYS A 12 70.39 0.99 -9.38
N GLU A 13 70.12 1.11 -10.69
CA GLU A 13 68.72 1.12 -11.19
C GLU A 13 68.10 -0.27 -11.14
N SER A 14 68.84 -1.37 -11.32
CA SER A 14 68.32 -2.72 -11.21
C SER A 14 67.94 -3.15 -9.79
N LYS A 15 68.42 -2.46 -8.77
CA LYS A 15 68.08 -2.74 -7.36
C LYS A 15 66.84 -2.05 -6.84
N GLN A 16 66.23 -1.14 -7.61
CA GLN A 16 65.07 -0.37 -7.17
C GLN A 16 63.74 -0.90 -7.65
N LYS A 17 63.67 -1.95 -8.42
CA LYS A 17 62.38 -2.56 -8.91
C LYS A 17 62.17 -3.99 -8.42
N LYS A 18 62.45 -4.30 -7.15
CA LYS A 18 61.82 -5.47 -6.54
C LYS A 18 60.48 -5.03 -5.96
N ALA A 19 59.39 -5.16 -6.76
CA ALA A 19 58.05 -5.05 -6.31
C ALA A 19 57.88 -5.93 -5.07
N LYS A 20 57.50 -5.30 -3.92
CA LYS A 20 57.12 -6.01 -2.71
C LYS A 20 55.99 -6.96 -3.06
N LYS A 21 56.20 -8.25 -2.94
CA LYS A 21 55.09 -9.24 -3.03
C LYS A 21 54.04 -8.86 -2.04
N PRO A 22 52.73 -8.86 -2.38
CA PRO A 22 51.69 -8.54 -1.45
C PRO A 22 51.78 -9.49 -0.26
N SER A 23 51.90 -8.92 0.92
CA SER A 23 51.99 -9.67 2.18
C SER A 23 50.71 -10.50 2.32
N ARG A 24 50.83 -11.81 2.43
CA ARG A 24 49.66 -12.67 2.69
C ARG A 24 49.09 -12.29 4.03
N LEU A 25 47.82 -11.86 4.05
CA LEU A 25 47.05 -11.54 5.25
C LEU A 25 47.13 -12.68 6.26
N THR A 26 47.40 -12.34 7.51
CA THR A 26 47.36 -13.30 8.63
C THR A 26 45.96 -13.87 8.82
N LYS A 27 45.82 -15.01 9.49
CA LYS A 27 44.50 -15.60 9.78
C LYS A 27 43.56 -14.62 10.48
N GLY A 28 44.06 -13.81 11.41
CA GLY A 28 43.30 -12.77 12.10
C GLY A 28 42.83 -11.64 11.16
N GLN A 29 43.71 -11.19 10.23
CA GLN A 29 43.35 -10.16 9.27
C GLN A 29 42.32 -10.65 8.27
N LYS A 30 42.37 -11.94 7.85
CA LYS A 30 41.34 -12.54 7.01
C LYS A 30 39.99 -12.62 7.71
N TRP A 31 39.99 -12.96 9.01
CA TRP A 31 38.77 -13.00 9.83
C TRP A 31 38.16 -11.61 10.01
N LEU A 32 38.98 -10.59 10.32
CA LEU A 32 38.55 -9.21 10.40
C LEU A 32 37.96 -8.69 9.08
N LEU A 33 38.56 -9.06 7.96
CA LEU A 33 38.11 -8.69 6.62
C LEU A 33 36.77 -9.39 6.29
N ALA A 34 36.59 -10.65 6.67
CA ALA A 34 35.34 -11.35 6.53
C ALA A 34 34.22 -10.71 7.36
N VAL A 35 34.48 -10.35 8.61
CA VAL A 35 33.53 -9.64 9.47
C VAL A 35 33.17 -8.27 8.89
N ALA A 36 34.15 -7.52 8.39
CA ALA A 36 33.91 -6.21 7.75
C ALA A 36 33.04 -6.34 6.50
N ILE A 37 33.24 -7.38 5.68
CA ILE A 37 32.41 -7.65 4.51
C ILE A 37 30.99 -8.00 4.94
N VAL A 38 30.80 -8.85 5.95
CA VAL A 38 29.46 -9.19 6.46
C VAL A 38 28.75 -7.95 6.99
N LEU A 39 29.42 -7.10 7.76
CA LEU A 39 28.86 -5.84 8.25
C LEU A 39 28.51 -4.89 7.12
N ALA A 40 29.34 -4.80 6.07
CA ALA A 40 29.03 -3.98 4.90
C ALA A 40 27.80 -4.51 4.13
N VAL A 41 27.68 -5.83 3.97
CA VAL A 41 26.50 -6.45 3.33
C VAL A 41 25.24 -6.21 4.16
N VAL A 42 25.31 -6.34 5.49
CA VAL A 42 24.20 -6.05 6.39
C VAL A 42 23.81 -4.57 6.31
N LEU A 43 24.79 -3.65 6.29
CA LEU A 43 24.52 -2.22 6.16
C LEU A 43 23.85 -1.89 4.82
N VAL A 44 24.33 -2.48 3.71
CA VAL A 44 23.71 -2.32 2.39
C VAL A 44 22.29 -2.91 2.38
N ALA A 45 22.08 -4.06 3.02
CA ALA A 45 20.76 -4.66 3.14
C ALA A 45 19.81 -3.76 3.96
N VAL A 46 20.26 -3.19 5.07
CA VAL A 46 19.46 -2.25 5.88
C VAL A 46 19.11 -1.00 5.08
N VAL A 47 20.08 -0.39 4.39
CA VAL A 47 19.84 0.79 3.54
C VAL A 47 18.91 0.46 2.36
N ALA A 48 19.03 -0.72 1.76
CA ALA A 48 18.14 -1.17 0.69
C ALA A 48 16.72 -1.44 1.21
N LEU A 49 16.59 -1.99 2.43
CA LEU A 49 15.30 -2.19 3.09
C LEU A 49 14.67 -0.84 3.49
N ASP A 50 15.46 0.11 4.02
CA ASP A 50 14.95 1.47 4.28
C ASP A 50 14.47 2.16 2.99
N GLY A 51 15.12 1.91 1.86
CA GLY A 51 14.66 2.41 0.55
C GLY A 51 13.39 1.74 0.03
N LEU A 52 13.13 0.48 0.43
CA LEU A 52 11.89 -0.24 0.13
C LEU A 52 10.73 0.17 1.06
N PHE A 53 11.04 0.58 2.29
CA PHE A 53 10.10 1.17 3.24
C PHE A 53 10.16 2.70 3.19
N VAL A 54 10.11 3.28 1.97
CA VAL A 54 9.86 4.71 1.84
C VAL A 54 8.54 4.99 2.53
N LYS A 55 8.57 5.73 3.66
CA LYS A 55 7.34 6.27 4.25
C LYS A 55 6.63 7.03 3.13
N PRO A 56 5.42 6.62 2.72
CA PRO A 56 4.71 7.37 1.70
C PRO A 56 4.58 8.81 2.21
N GLU A 57 5.07 9.76 1.43
CA GLU A 57 4.83 11.17 1.74
C GLU A 57 3.33 11.39 1.69
N LEU A 58 2.78 11.87 2.80
CA LEU A 58 1.39 12.31 2.82
C LEU A 58 1.20 13.33 1.70
N PRO A 59 0.14 13.20 0.88
CA PRO A 59 -0.18 14.23 -0.10
C PRO A 59 -0.09 15.58 0.58
N GLY A 60 0.82 16.41 0.12
CA GLY A 60 1.06 17.71 0.74
C GLY A 60 -0.27 18.43 0.82
N LYS A 61 -0.71 18.79 2.03
CA LYS A 61 -1.79 19.75 2.19
C LYS A 61 -1.36 20.97 1.37
N GLY A 62 -2.00 21.17 0.24
CA GLY A 62 -1.93 22.46 -0.44
C GLY A 62 -2.19 23.50 0.63
N ASN A 63 -1.27 24.45 0.73
CA ASN A 63 -1.23 25.49 1.74
C ASN A 63 -2.48 26.38 1.60
N GLY A 64 -3.60 25.88 2.07
CA GLY A 64 -4.87 26.58 2.25
C GLY A 64 -4.98 27.02 3.70
N SER A 65 -4.04 27.86 4.13
CA SER A 65 -4.20 28.62 5.34
C SER A 65 -5.26 29.69 5.11
N ASN A 66 -6.50 29.35 5.39
CA ASN A 66 -7.50 30.32 5.79
C ASN A 66 -8.15 29.79 7.07
N ALA A 67 -7.48 30.08 8.18
CA ALA A 67 -8.07 30.09 9.49
C ALA A 67 -8.95 31.35 9.60
N ASP A 68 -10.01 31.39 8.84
CA ASP A 68 -11.14 32.27 9.09
C ASP A 68 -12.40 31.42 8.86
N GLY A 69 -13.21 31.29 9.92
CA GLY A 69 -14.41 30.48 9.97
C GLY A 69 -15.55 30.97 9.07
N THR A 70 -15.24 31.48 7.89
CA THR A 70 -16.18 31.75 6.82
C THR A 70 -16.22 30.54 5.91
N GLN A 71 -17.28 29.78 6.03
CA GLN A 71 -17.71 28.77 5.07
C GLN A 71 -17.61 29.35 3.67
N ALA A 72 -16.61 28.91 2.89
CA ALA A 72 -16.72 28.97 1.46
C ALA A 72 -17.82 27.97 1.11
N GLY A 73 -19.04 28.42 1.02
CA GLY A 73 -20.17 27.61 0.62
C GLY A 73 -19.86 27.03 -0.74
N ASP A 74 -19.81 25.71 -0.83
CA ASP A 74 -19.72 24.96 -2.08
C ASP A 74 -21.00 25.12 -2.93
N GLY A 75 -21.92 25.98 -2.52
CA GLY A 75 -23.19 26.23 -3.17
C GLY A 75 -24.19 25.07 -3.07
N ILE A 76 -23.89 24.06 -2.27
CA ILE A 76 -24.78 22.92 -2.05
C ILE A 76 -25.70 23.26 -0.88
N ASP A 77 -27.01 23.23 -1.14
CA ASP A 77 -28.02 23.28 -0.09
C ASP A 77 -28.13 21.88 0.54
N TYR A 78 -27.64 21.76 1.76
CA TYR A 78 -27.70 20.49 2.51
C TYR A 78 -29.05 20.31 3.22
N GLY A 79 -29.98 21.27 3.08
CA GLY A 79 -31.25 21.26 3.79
C GLY A 79 -31.07 21.22 5.31
N ASP A 80 -32.05 20.63 6.02
CA ASP A 80 -31.97 20.41 7.48
C ASP A 80 -31.08 19.22 7.88
N GLY A 81 -30.25 18.72 6.95
CA GLY A 81 -29.35 17.58 7.17
C GLY A 81 -28.15 17.92 8.04
N VAL A 82 -27.34 16.90 8.31
CA VAL A 82 -26.10 17.04 9.09
C VAL A 82 -25.14 17.95 8.31
N GLN A 83 -24.81 19.08 8.93
CA GLN A 83 -23.80 20.00 8.39
C GLN A 83 -22.46 19.25 8.23
N PRO A 84 -21.76 19.41 7.11
CA PRO A 84 -20.44 18.81 6.94
C PRO A 84 -19.53 19.29 8.06
N ARG A 85 -18.85 18.38 8.72
CA ARG A 85 -17.83 18.77 9.69
C ARG A 85 -16.67 19.37 8.93
N VAL A 86 -16.32 20.61 9.26
CA VAL A 86 -15.11 21.24 8.74
C VAL A 86 -13.93 20.34 9.05
N SER A 87 -13.10 20.05 8.06
CA SER A 87 -11.95 19.18 8.17
C SER A 87 -11.10 19.57 9.38
N GLY A 88 -11.10 18.71 10.39
CA GLY A 88 -10.21 18.87 11.52
C GLY A 88 -8.75 18.71 11.07
N GLU A 89 -7.83 19.38 11.77
CA GLU A 89 -6.43 19.08 11.59
C GLU A 89 -6.15 17.65 12.02
N ARG A 90 -5.28 16.97 11.27
CA ARG A 90 -4.81 15.64 11.60
C ARG A 90 -4.11 15.68 12.98
N LYS A 91 -4.50 14.82 13.90
CA LYS A 91 -3.93 14.79 15.26
C LYS A 91 -2.47 14.39 15.29
N SER A 92 -2.01 13.60 14.34
CA SER A 92 -0.65 13.10 14.27
C SER A 92 -0.21 12.91 12.81
N LYS A 93 1.07 13.20 12.52
CA LYS A 93 1.70 12.91 11.22
C LYS A 93 1.92 11.43 11.00
N ASP A 94 1.90 10.64 12.07
CA ASP A 94 2.13 9.20 12.03
C ASP A 94 0.82 8.38 11.94
N TYR A 95 -0.29 9.05 11.66
CA TYR A 95 -1.60 8.43 11.52
C TYR A 95 -2.03 8.43 10.06
N TYR A 96 -2.09 7.24 9.46
CA TYR A 96 -2.46 7.06 8.06
C TYR A 96 -3.87 6.54 7.93
N THR A 97 -4.58 7.01 6.91
CA THR A 97 -5.93 6.55 6.58
C THR A 97 -5.99 6.04 5.15
N VAL A 98 -6.61 4.88 4.97
CA VAL A 98 -6.72 4.19 3.68
C VAL A 98 -8.17 3.84 3.42
N LEU A 99 -8.72 4.29 2.31
CA LEU A 99 -10.02 3.86 1.82
C LEU A 99 -9.84 2.58 0.99
N ILE A 100 -10.45 1.49 1.42
CA ILE A 100 -10.44 0.22 0.70
C ILE A 100 -11.82 0.06 0.07
N LEU A 101 -11.84 -0.07 -1.25
CA LEU A 101 -13.04 -0.20 -2.07
C LEU A 101 -13.10 -1.57 -2.72
N GLY A 102 -14.18 -2.31 -2.49
CA GLY A 102 -14.54 -3.46 -3.30
C GLY A 102 -15.47 -3.01 -4.42
N ARG A 103 -15.06 -3.21 -5.68
CA ARG A 103 -15.82 -2.82 -6.87
C ARG A 103 -16.30 -4.05 -7.62
N ASP A 104 -17.59 -4.04 -7.97
CA ASP A 104 -18.12 -5.00 -8.91
C ASP A 104 -17.80 -4.56 -10.35
N THR A 105 -17.10 -5.40 -11.08
CA THR A 105 -16.76 -5.18 -12.49
C THR A 105 -17.82 -5.70 -13.45
N GLY A 106 -18.68 -6.62 -12.99
CA GLY A 106 -19.73 -7.26 -13.79
C GLY A 106 -21.08 -6.57 -13.75
N GLY A 107 -21.37 -5.76 -12.74
CA GLY A 107 -22.71 -5.28 -12.39
C GLY A 107 -22.95 -3.78 -12.47
N GLY A 108 -22.14 -3.00 -13.21
CA GLY A 108 -22.35 -1.55 -13.33
C GLY A 108 -21.34 -0.69 -12.59
N GLY A 109 -20.33 -1.29 -11.96
CA GLY A 109 -19.17 -0.60 -11.41
C GLY A 109 -19.40 0.12 -10.06
N ASN A 110 -20.47 -0.25 -9.35
CA ASN A 110 -20.72 0.26 -8.01
C ASN A 110 -19.69 -0.24 -7.01
N THR A 111 -19.49 0.52 -5.94
CA THR A 111 -18.61 0.15 -4.83
C THR A 111 -19.46 -0.48 -3.74
N ASP A 112 -19.47 -1.80 -3.67
CA ASP A 112 -20.31 -2.54 -2.72
C ASP A 112 -19.67 -2.73 -1.35
N THR A 113 -18.34 -2.65 -1.30
CA THR A 113 -17.57 -2.68 -0.04
C THR A 113 -16.76 -1.41 0.09
N MET A 114 -16.93 -0.73 1.21
CA MET A 114 -16.15 0.45 1.56
C MET A 114 -15.67 0.32 3.00
N LEU A 115 -14.36 0.19 3.17
CA LEU A 115 -13.71 0.14 4.48
C LEU A 115 -12.76 1.32 4.60
N LEU A 116 -12.90 2.07 5.69
CA LEU A 116 -11.94 3.11 6.05
C LEU A 116 -11.02 2.54 7.13
N ALA A 117 -9.82 2.19 6.73
CA ALA A 117 -8.77 1.72 7.63
C ALA A 117 -7.93 2.89 8.12
N SER A 118 -7.47 2.82 9.36
CA SER A 118 -6.50 3.75 9.91
C SER A 118 -5.37 3.00 10.62
N TYR A 119 -4.15 3.51 10.51
CA TYR A 119 -2.99 2.96 11.15
C TYR A 119 -2.21 4.04 11.89
N ASP A 120 -2.07 3.87 13.20
CA ASP A 120 -1.23 4.67 14.06
C ASP A 120 0.15 4.00 14.16
N VAL A 121 1.13 4.58 13.48
CA VAL A 121 2.50 4.04 13.43
C VAL A 121 3.18 4.10 14.79
N THR A 122 2.93 5.15 15.56
CA THR A 122 3.56 5.36 16.87
C THR A 122 3.10 4.31 17.88
N ASN A 123 1.79 4.04 17.94
CA ASN A 123 1.21 3.09 18.87
C ASN A 123 0.99 1.70 18.29
N GLN A 124 1.32 1.50 17.00
CA GLN A 124 1.15 0.24 16.26
C GLN A 124 -0.31 -0.29 16.35
N LYS A 125 -1.27 0.62 16.20
CA LYS A 125 -2.71 0.31 16.26
C LYS A 125 -3.36 0.50 14.90
N ALA A 126 -4.08 -0.53 14.47
CA ALA A 126 -4.94 -0.47 13.30
C ALA A 126 -6.41 -0.46 13.74
N ASN A 127 -7.23 0.35 13.05
CA ASN A 127 -8.67 0.34 13.19
C ASN A 127 -9.27 0.29 11.78
N VAL A 128 -10.42 -0.37 11.68
CA VAL A 128 -11.17 -0.46 10.43
C VAL A 128 -12.62 -0.14 10.72
N MET A 129 -13.19 0.75 9.89
CA MET A 129 -14.60 1.12 9.93
C MET A 129 -15.23 0.78 8.59
N SER A 130 -16.36 0.08 8.62
CA SER A 130 -17.16 -0.15 7.43
C SER A 130 -18.09 1.03 7.17
N ILE A 131 -18.15 1.48 5.93
CA ILE A 131 -19.13 2.47 5.45
C ILE A 131 -20.18 1.68 4.66
N PRO A 132 -21.43 1.60 5.15
CA PRO A 132 -22.49 0.84 4.46
C PRO A 132 -22.73 1.41 3.05
N ARG A 133 -22.84 0.54 2.06
CA ARG A 133 -23.01 0.94 0.66
C ARG A 133 -24.27 1.77 0.40
N ASP A 134 -25.29 1.59 1.23
CA ASP A 134 -26.56 2.29 1.14
C ASP A 134 -26.61 3.59 1.97
N THR A 135 -25.46 4.03 2.50
CA THR A 135 -25.36 5.31 3.20
C THR A 135 -25.85 6.43 2.30
N MET A 136 -26.78 7.23 2.80
CA MET A 136 -27.35 8.34 2.05
C MET A 136 -26.35 9.49 1.95
N VAL A 137 -26.19 10.03 0.74
CA VAL A 137 -25.31 11.16 0.43
C VAL A 137 -26.08 12.23 -0.33
N ASN A 138 -25.61 13.48 -0.26
CA ASN A 138 -26.27 14.59 -0.92
C ASN A 138 -25.76 14.79 -2.35
N VAL A 139 -26.28 14.02 -3.27
CA VAL A 139 -25.93 14.03 -4.70
C VAL A 139 -27.12 14.45 -5.57
N ASN A 140 -26.87 14.87 -6.79
CA ASN A 140 -27.88 15.44 -7.70
C ASN A 140 -28.59 14.42 -8.60
N TRP A 141 -28.46 13.11 -8.34
CA TRP A 141 -29.16 12.04 -9.04
C TRP A 141 -30.12 11.28 -8.11
N ASP A 142 -31.03 10.51 -8.67
CA ASP A 142 -32.14 9.90 -7.92
C ASP A 142 -31.69 8.89 -6.87
N VAL A 143 -30.71 8.06 -7.18
CA VAL A 143 -30.17 7.05 -6.24
C VAL A 143 -29.12 7.69 -5.36
N LYS A 144 -29.53 8.26 -4.24
CA LYS A 144 -28.68 9.01 -3.32
C LYS A 144 -27.88 8.08 -2.37
N LYS A 145 -27.26 7.05 -2.91
CA LYS A 145 -26.44 6.09 -2.16
C LYS A 145 -24.96 6.28 -2.45
N ILE A 146 -24.13 6.17 -1.43
CA ILE A 146 -22.68 6.39 -1.54
C ILE A 146 -22.02 5.43 -2.54
N ASN A 147 -22.53 4.21 -2.67
CA ASN A 147 -21.97 3.21 -3.60
C ASN A 147 -22.05 3.64 -5.08
N SER A 148 -22.98 4.53 -5.43
CA SER A 148 -23.13 5.05 -6.79
C SER A 148 -22.15 6.18 -7.12
N VAL A 149 -21.59 6.85 -6.12
CA VAL A 149 -20.80 8.08 -6.30
C VAL A 149 -19.60 7.87 -7.20
N TYR A 150 -18.84 6.81 -6.97
CA TYR A 150 -17.66 6.50 -7.77
C TYR A 150 -18.00 6.33 -9.26
N ASN A 151 -18.99 5.53 -9.55
CA ASN A 151 -19.39 5.20 -10.93
C ASN A 151 -20.07 6.37 -11.63
N MET A 152 -21.00 7.06 -10.94
CA MET A 152 -21.72 8.21 -11.51
C MET A 152 -20.81 9.38 -11.87
N ASN A 153 -19.61 9.45 -11.29
CA ASN A 153 -18.57 10.42 -11.64
C ASN A 153 -17.53 9.87 -12.63
N GLY A 154 -17.85 8.78 -13.34
CA GLY A 154 -17.02 8.20 -14.40
C GLY A 154 -15.86 7.33 -13.90
N GLY A 155 -15.84 6.96 -12.64
CA GLY A 155 -14.78 6.11 -12.05
C GLY A 155 -13.39 6.75 -12.05
N GLY A 156 -12.35 5.94 -11.87
CA GLY A 156 -10.96 6.41 -11.88
C GLY A 156 -10.71 7.54 -10.89
N GLU A 157 -9.84 8.46 -11.24
CA GLU A 157 -9.46 9.59 -10.38
C GLU A 157 -10.63 10.52 -10.06
N LYS A 158 -11.53 10.77 -11.03
CA LYS A 158 -12.70 11.61 -10.81
C LYS A 158 -13.68 10.98 -9.84
N GLY A 159 -13.94 9.68 -10.00
CA GLY A 159 -14.79 8.91 -9.11
C GLY A 159 -14.25 8.88 -7.68
N ILE A 160 -12.93 8.71 -7.51
CA ILE A 160 -12.27 8.75 -6.20
C ILE A 160 -12.40 10.13 -5.54
N LYS A 161 -12.13 11.21 -6.26
CA LYS A 161 -12.27 12.58 -5.73
C LYS A 161 -13.70 12.87 -5.28
N ALA A 162 -14.69 12.47 -6.08
CA ALA A 162 -16.08 12.62 -5.71
C ALA A 162 -16.43 11.79 -4.45
N LEU A 163 -15.99 10.54 -4.39
CA LEU A 163 -16.22 9.68 -3.24
C LEU A 163 -15.52 10.21 -1.97
N TYR A 164 -14.30 10.74 -2.09
CA TYR A 164 -13.60 11.38 -0.97
C TYR A 164 -14.38 12.57 -0.42
N LYS A 165 -14.95 13.39 -1.29
CA LYS A 165 -15.81 14.51 -0.88
C LYS A 165 -16.98 14.03 -0.03
N GLU A 166 -17.70 13.00 -0.47
CA GLU A 166 -18.84 12.47 0.28
C GLU A 166 -18.40 11.81 1.60
N ILE A 167 -17.30 11.05 1.60
CA ILE A 167 -16.74 10.46 2.82
C ILE A 167 -16.30 11.54 3.80
N SER A 168 -15.66 12.61 3.31
CA SER A 168 -15.20 13.70 4.18
C SER A 168 -16.37 14.39 4.90
N GLN A 169 -17.53 14.47 4.28
CA GLN A 169 -18.75 14.98 4.94
C GLN A 169 -19.23 14.07 6.07
N LEU A 170 -19.03 12.75 5.94
CA LEU A 170 -19.42 11.78 6.96
C LEU A 170 -18.45 11.72 8.15
N VAL A 171 -17.14 11.71 7.85
CA VAL A 171 -16.09 11.44 8.86
C VAL A 171 -15.28 12.67 9.26
N GLY A 172 -15.41 13.79 8.53
CA GLY A 172 -14.74 15.05 8.81
C GLY A 172 -13.32 15.19 8.27
N PHE A 173 -12.83 14.24 7.45
CA PHE A 173 -11.53 14.30 6.81
C PHE A 173 -11.52 13.48 5.51
N GLU A 174 -10.61 13.79 4.60
CA GLU A 174 -10.37 12.97 3.42
C GLU A 174 -9.37 11.85 3.73
N PRO A 175 -9.59 10.62 3.23
CA PRO A 175 -8.60 9.54 3.31
C PRO A 175 -7.28 9.93 2.62
N ASP A 176 -6.14 9.43 3.14
CA ASP A 176 -4.83 9.70 2.55
C ASP A 176 -4.58 8.90 1.30
N TYR A 177 -5.01 7.65 1.32
CA TYR A 177 -4.77 6.66 0.27
C TYR A 177 -6.04 5.91 -0.03
N GLN A 178 -6.08 5.29 -1.22
CA GLN A 178 -7.11 4.34 -1.60
C GLN A 178 -6.50 3.05 -2.14
N VAL A 179 -7.22 1.97 -1.92
CA VAL A 179 -7.01 0.67 -2.56
C VAL A 179 -8.33 0.28 -3.21
N ILE A 180 -8.32 0.01 -4.50
CA ILE A 180 -9.49 -0.47 -5.23
C ILE A 180 -9.25 -1.94 -5.54
N LEU A 181 -10.13 -2.78 -5.03
CA LEU A 181 -10.12 -4.21 -5.24
C LEU A 181 -11.28 -4.57 -6.18
N GLU A 182 -10.95 -5.18 -7.28
CA GLU A 182 -11.91 -5.83 -8.15
C GLU A 182 -12.17 -7.25 -7.63
N TRP A 183 -13.27 -7.84 -8.04
CA TRP A 183 -13.69 -9.15 -7.58
C TRP A 183 -12.55 -10.18 -7.64
N GLU A 184 -11.89 -10.28 -8.79
CA GLU A 184 -10.81 -11.24 -9.01
C GLU A 184 -9.56 -10.99 -8.15
N ALA A 185 -9.42 -9.78 -7.62
CA ALA A 185 -8.27 -9.44 -6.77
C ALA A 185 -8.33 -10.16 -5.42
N VAL A 186 -9.51 -10.47 -4.91
CA VAL A 186 -9.67 -11.16 -3.62
C VAL A 186 -9.07 -12.56 -3.70
N GLY A 187 -9.39 -13.34 -4.74
CA GLY A 187 -8.77 -14.65 -4.96
C GLY A 187 -7.25 -14.57 -5.07
N LYS A 188 -6.73 -13.60 -5.83
CA LYS A 188 -5.27 -13.39 -5.97
C LYS A 188 -4.60 -13.04 -4.64
N ILE A 189 -5.27 -12.29 -3.76
CA ILE A 189 -4.75 -11.99 -2.42
C ILE A 189 -4.69 -13.27 -1.58
N VAL A 190 -5.73 -14.09 -1.62
CA VAL A 190 -5.75 -15.37 -0.91
C VAL A 190 -4.62 -16.27 -1.38
N ASP A 191 -4.40 -16.38 -2.70
CA ASP A 191 -3.30 -17.17 -3.25
C ASP A 191 -1.93 -16.61 -2.86
N ALA A 192 -1.78 -15.27 -2.84
CA ALA A 192 -0.52 -14.61 -2.48
C ALA A 192 -0.08 -14.86 -1.02
N ILE A 193 -1.05 -15.06 -0.12
CA ILE A 193 -0.78 -15.42 1.29
C ILE A 193 -0.69 -16.93 1.50
N GLY A 194 -0.80 -17.74 0.44
CA GLY A 194 -0.71 -19.20 0.48
C GLY A 194 -2.01 -19.90 0.83
N GLY A 195 -3.16 -19.28 0.65
CA GLY A 195 -4.48 -19.80 1.00
C GLY A 195 -4.96 -19.36 2.38
N VAL A 196 -6.18 -19.74 2.72
CA VAL A 196 -6.79 -19.48 4.04
C VAL A 196 -7.45 -20.72 4.60
N ASP A 197 -7.32 -20.94 5.90
CA ASP A 197 -8.05 -22.01 6.60
C ASP A 197 -9.43 -21.47 7.02
N PHE A 198 -10.48 -22.10 6.53
CA PHE A 198 -11.86 -21.69 6.80
C PHE A 198 -12.75 -22.90 7.07
N ASP A 199 -13.63 -22.78 8.06
CA ASP A 199 -14.63 -23.81 8.37
C ASP A 199 -15.90 -23.53 7.57
N VAL A 200 -16.05 -24.26 6.46
CA VAL A 200 -17.22 -24.14 5.57
C VAL A 200 -18.45 -24.68 6.32
N PRO A 201 -19.47 -23.83 6.59
CA PRO A 201 -20.53 -24.19 7.55
C PRO A 201 -21.50 -25.27 7.04
N TYR A 202 -21.66 -25.38 5.73
CA TYR A 202 -22.57 -26.34 5.08
C TYR A 202 -22.07 -26.67 3.68
N PRO A 203 -22.52 -27.77 3.05
CA PRO A 203 -22.16 -28.08 1.68
C PRO A 203 -22.74 -27.00 0.74
N MET A 204 -21.90 -26.44 -0.09
CA MET A 204 -22.28 -25.45 -1.11
C MET A 204 -22.15 -26.11 -2.46
N ASP A 205 -23.30 -26.36 -3.09
CA ASP A 205 -23.41 -26.96 -4.41
C ASP A 205 -24.40 -26.13 -5.22
N TYR A 206 -23.88 -25.29 -6.12
CA TYR A 206 -24.68 -24.41 -6.94
C TYR A 206 -24.08 -24.30 -8.34
N HIS A 207 -24.94 -24.50 -9.34
CA HIS A 207 -24.54 -24.45 -10.73
C HIS A 207 -25.48 -23.54 -11.54
N ASP A 208 -24.94 -22.44 -12.07
CA ASP A 208 -25.66 -21.53 -12.98
C ASP A 208 -24.94 -21.44 -14.32
N PRO A 209 -25.40 -22.20 -15.34
CA PRO A 209 -24.81 -22.16 -16.69
C PRO A 209 -24.92 -20.80 -17.37
N ALA A 210 -25.95 -19.98 -17.03
CA ALA A 210 -26.15 -18.68 -17.64
C ALA A 210 -25.05 -17.66 -17.24
N GLN A 211 -24.53 -17.81 -16.02
CA GLN A 211 -23.44 -17.00 -15.50
C GLN A 211 -22.08 -17.70 -15.57
N ASN A 212 -22.02 -18.93 -16.09
CA ASN A 212 -20.85 -19.81 -16.03
C ASN A 212 -20.30 -19.92 -14.59
N LEU A 213 -21.22 -20.06 -13.62
CA LEU A 213 -20.91 -20.10 -12.21
C LEU A 213 -21.07 -21.53 -11.70
N VAL A 214 -20.02 -22.02 -11.08
CA VAL A 214 -19.99 -23.30 -10.37
C VAL A 214 -19.46 -23.05 -8.97
N ILE A 215 -20.18 -23.51 -7.97
CA ILE A 215 -19.78 -23.51 -6.56
C ILE A 215 -19.85 -24.95 -6.06
N GLU A 216 -18.73 -25.53 -5.69
CA GLU A 216 -18.62 -26.90 -5.17
C GLU A 216 -17.72 -26.90 -3.95
N GLN A 217 -18.31 -26.70 -2.76
CA GLN A 217 -17.55 -26.68 -1.53
C GLN A 217 -18.12 -27.68 -0.51
N ALA A 218 -17.27 -28.60 -0.06
CA ALA A 218 -17.64 -29.51 1.02
C ALA A 218 -17.56 -28.80 2.39
N PRO A 219 -18.42 -29.17 3.36
CA PRO A 219 -18.39 -28.56 4.69
C PRO A 219 -17.18 -29.00 5.51
N GLY A 220 -16.89 -28.23 6.56
CA GLY A 220 -15.82 -28.47 7.52
C GLY A 220 -14.59 -27.61 7.29
N LEU A 221 -13.59 -27.78 8.18
CA LEU A 221 -12.34 -27.04 8.10
C LEU A 221 -11.54 -27.45 6.87
N ARG A 222 -11.27 -26.48 6.02
CA ARG A 222 -10.54 -26.65 4.75
C ARG A 222 -9.53 -25.56 4.55
N HIS A 223 -8.43 -25.92 3.90
CA HIS A 223 -7.51 -24.95 3.35
C HIS A 223 -8.00 -24.56 1.95
N LEU A 224 -8.45 -23.30 1.81
CA LEU A 224 -9.03 -22.77 0.59
C LEU A 224 -7.97 -22.06 -0.25
N SER A 225 -7.92 -22.37 -1.53
CA SER A 225 -7.24 -21.56 -2.55
C SER A 225 -8.00 -20.26 -2.80
N GLY A 226 -7.44 -19.35 -3.63
CA GLY A 226 -8.16 -18.16 -4.05
C GLY A 226 -9.49 -18.49 -4.73
N ASP A 227 -9.50 -19.46 -5.62
CA ASP A 227 -10.72 -19.89 -6.32
C ASP A 227 -11.77 -20.47 -5.37
N ASP A 228 -11.35 -21.32 -4.43
CA ASP A 228 -12.25 -21.87 -3.42
C ASP A 228 -12.82 -20.78 -2.51
N ALA A 229 -11.97 -19.85 -2.07
CA ALA A 229 -12.40 -18.70 -1.26
C ALA A 229 -13.42 -17.84 -2.02
N MET A 230 -13.21 -17.60 -3.32
CA MET A 230 -14.14 -16.87 -4.17
C MET A 230 -15.48 -17.59 -4.31
N GLN A 231 -15.52 -18.92 -4.31
CA GLN A 231 -16.77 -19.69 -4.29
C GLN A 231 -17.52 -19.53 -2.97
N VAL A 232 -16.79 -19.55 -1.83
CA VAL A 232 -17.41 -19.45 -0.50
C VAL A 232 -18.01 -18.09 -0.21
N ILE A 233 -17.44 -17.00 -0.74
CA ILE A 233 -17.94 -15.63 -0.49
C ILE A 233 -19.00 -15.17 -1.49
N ARG A 234 -19.34 -15.97 -2.49
CA ARG A 234 -20.30 -15.64 -3.53
C ARG A 234 -21.71 -16.13 -3.17
#